data_fb9c49fe072db71e22c98fcd7bcb5d44
#
_entry.id   fb9c49fe072db71e22c98fcd7bcb5d44
#
_cell.length_a   1.000
_cell.length_b   1.000
_cell.length_c   1.000
_cell.angle_alpha   90.00
_cell.angle_beta   90.00
_cell.angle_gamma   90.00
#
_symmetry.space_group_name_H-M   'P 1'
#
loop_
_entity.id
_entity.type
_entity.pdbx_description
1 polymer ?
#
loop_
_entity_poly.entity_id
_entity_poly.type
_entity_poly.pdbx_seq_one_letter_code
_entity_poly.pdbx_strand_id
1 'polypeptide(L)'
;MQRGGKYGWEAMVNPDLKISDLDENAILGAVREGIRNGRLPEVTIREEIPTILRKFGLLRDGNLNNAAAVLFGVDFYDYPQCLLRMARFKGTTKEEFIDNQRAEGDIYTLLDAAMAFFFKHLSLSGKINGLYREEELSIPYKALRECCINSLCHRSYHHPGSSVSIAIYDDRVEITNTGTFPADLPVERLMQEHDSKPQNPIIANVLYKSKILESWGRGIGTMVDECKRVGLPVPEFKTDGNFVTVVFRYNCNGVNLQLVNSNPTSTQQVPNKYWNLSEY
;
A
#
# COMPACT_ATOMS: atom_id res chain seq x y z
N MET A 1 9.85 -16.54 28.31
CA MET A 1 8.76 -17.09 27.47
C MET A 1 7.61 -16.10 27.47
N GLN A 2 7.54 -15.21 26.48
CA GLN A 2 6.39 -14.34 26.27
C GLN A 2 5.24 -15.23 25.79
N ARG A 3 4.12 -15.21 26.50
CA ARG A 3 2.88 -15.86 26.05
C ARG A 3 2.48 -15.19 24.73
N GLY A 4 2.59 -15.92 23.63
CA GLY A 4 2.11 -15.48 22.32
C GLY A 4 0.62 -15.16 22.46
N GLY A 5 0.30 -13.85 22.45
CA GLY A 5 -1.07 -13.41 22.41
C GLY A 5 -1.73 -13.88 21.11
N LYS A 6 -3.04 -13.96 21.11
CA LYS A 6 -3.89 -14.36 19.96
C LYS A 6 -3.66 -13.50 18.71
N TYR A 7 -2.96 -12.37 18.84
CA TYR A 7 -2.60 -11.38 17.82
C TYR A 7 -1.09 -11.13 17.85
N GLY A 8 -0.52 -10.80 16.69
CA GLY A 8 0.91 -10.54 16.52
C GLY A 8 1.36 -9.17 17.07
N TRP A 9 2.46 -8.66 16.54
CA TRP A 9 3.10 -7.40 16.94
C TRP A 9 2.14 -6.19 16.93
N GLU A 10 1.24 -6.12 15.96
CA GLU A 10 0.27 -5.02 15.83
C GLU A 10 -0.62 -4.81 17.07
N ALA A 11 -0.94 -5.90 17.78
CA ALA A 11 -1.82 -5.89 18.94
C ALA A 11 -1.07 -5.66 20.28
N MET A 12 0.26 -5.58 20.23
CA MET A 12 1.04 -5.29 21.43
C MET A 12 0.76 -3.84 21.87
N VAL A 13 0.46 -3.70 23.16
CA VAL A 13 0.25 -2.39 23.78
C VAL A 13 1.59 -1.63 23.78
N ASN A 14 1.55 -0.37 23.36
CA ASN A 14 2.64 0.57 23.56
C ASN A 14 2.25 1.56 24.67
N PRO A 15 2.81 1.45 25.88
CA PRO A 15 2.45 2.33 27.01
C PRO A 15 2.90 3.77 26.84
N ASP A 16 3.88 4.02 25.97
CA ASP A 16 4.42 5.35 25.71
C ASP A 16 3.63 6.11 24.63
N LEU A 17 2.86 5.39 23.79
CA LEU A 17 2.03 5.98 22.73
C LEU A 17 0.75 6.59 23.32
N LYS A 18 0.51 7.87 23.03
CA LYS A 18 -0.66 8.63 23.47
C LYS A 18 -1.58 8.97 22.28
N ILE A 19 -2.82 9.29 22.58
CA ILE A 19 -3.77 9.75 21.54
C ILE A 19 -3.29 11.05 20.88
N SER A 20 -2.58 11.91 21.61
CA SER A 20 -1.95 13.13 21.07
C SER A 20 -0.87 12.88 20.02
N ASP A 21 -0.34 11.66 19.97
CA ASP A 21 0.71 11.26 19.02
C ASP A 21 0.14 10.67 17.73
N LEU A 22 -1.20 10.73 17.60
CA LEU A 22 -1.93 10.29 16.42
C LEU A 22 -2.49 11.49 15.64
N ASP A 23 -2.54 11.38 14.32
CA ASP A 23 -3.19 12.36 13.43
C ASP A 23 -4.72 12.21 13.48
N GLU A 24 -5.36 13.14 14.17
CA GLU A 24 -6.81 13.20 14.27
C GLU A 24 -7.49 13.38 12.90
N ASN A 25 -6.88 14.16 12.00
CA ASN A 25 -7.45 14.37 10.66
C ASN A 25 -7.41 13.09 9.83
N ALA A 26 -6.34 12.29 9.94
CA ALA A 26 -6.25 10.98 9.29
C ALA A 26 -7.29 10.00 9.85
N ILE A 27 -7.50 9.98 11.17
CA ILE A 27 -8.56 9.17 11.82
C ILE A 27 -9.95 9.55 11.29
N LEU A 28 -10.27 10.85 11.29
CA LEU A 28 -11.56 11.36 10.79
C LEU A 28 -11.68 11.15 9.27
N GLY A 29 -10.59 11.23 8.52
CA GLY A 29 -10.53 10.89 7.10
C GLY A 29 -10.94 9.43 6.85
N ALA A 30 -10.35 8.49 7.60
CA ALA A 30 -10.71 7.07 7.54
C ALA A 30 -12.20 6.82 7.88
N VAL A 31 -12.74 7.56 8.85
CA VAL A 31 -14.17 7.49 9.22
C VAL A 31 -15.06 8.01 8.08
N ARG A 32 -14.71 9.17 7.48
CA ARG A 32 -15.49 9.75 6.36
C ARG A 32 -15.56 8.80 5.17
N GLU A 33 -14.42 8.20 4.81
CA GLU A 33 -14.39 7.22 3.72
C GLU A 33 -15.21 5.96 4.06
N GLY A 34 -15.15 5.50 5.31
CA GLY A 34 -15.96 4.39 5.76
C GLY A 34 -17.47 4.67 5.68
N ILE A 35 -17.91 5.87 6.06
CA ILE A 35 -19.30 6.32 5.96
C ILE A 35 -19.73 6.43 4.50
N ARG A 36 -18.95 7.12 3.66
CA ARG A 36 -19.22 7.29 2.23
C ARG A 36 -19.46 5.96 1.52
N ASN A 37 -18.73 4.94 1.91
CA ASN A 37 -18.80 3.61 1.31
C ASN A 37 -19.72 2.63 2.06
N GLY A 38 -20.54 3.11 3.01
CA GLY A 38 -21.51 2.30 3.76
C GLY A 38 -20.88 1.27 4.72
N ARG A 39 -19.60 1.42 5.08
CA ARG A 39 -18.88 0.51 5.99
C ARG A 39 -18.89 0.99 7.45
N LEU A 40 -19.23 2.23 7.68
CA LEU A 40 -19.42 2.82 9.01
C LEU A 40 -20.75 3.58 9.08
N PRO A 41 -21.42 3.60 10.26
CA PRO A 41 -22.60 4.42 10.47
C PRO A 41 -22.25 5.92 10.44
N GLU A 42 -23.17 6.76 9.93
CA GLU A 42 -22.97 8.22 9.87
C GLU A 42 -22.68 8.85 11.23
N VAL A 43 -23.26 8.31 12.30
CA VAL A 43 -23.05 8.81 13.67
C VAL A 43 -21.58 8.75 14.10
N THR A 44 -20.79 7.87 13.51
CA THR A 44 -19.38 7.66 13.89
C THR A 44 -18.54 8.93 13.75
N ILE A 45 -18.83 9.81 12.78
CA ILE A 45 -18.07 11.06 12.59
C ILE A 45 -18.26 12.08 13.74
N ARG A 46 -19.30 11.92 14.54
CA ARG A 46 -19.61 12.79 15.70
C ARG A 46 -19.10 12.22 17.02
N GLU A 47 -18.51 11.04 16.98
CA GLU A 47 -17.97 10.39 18.17
C GLU A 47 -16.60 10.98 18.52
N GLU A 48 -16.26 10.94 19.80
CA GLU A 48 -14.92 11.32 20.27
C GLU A 48 -13.87 10.35 19.76
N ILE A 49 -12.66 10.85 19.49
CA ILE A 49 -11.52 10.06 19.00
C ILE A 49 -11.28 8.78 19.82
N PRO A 50 -11.26 8.80 21.17
CA PRO A 50 -11.09 7.58 21.95
C PRO A 50 -12.17 6.50 21.66
N THR A 51 -13.39 6.92 21.33
CA THR A 51 -14.48 5.98 20.99
C THR A 51 -14.27 5.37 19.61
N ILE A 52 -13.86 6.17 18.63
CA ILE A 52 -13.51 5.71 17.28
C ILE A 52 -12.36 4.71 17.36
N LEU A 53 -11.29 5.04 18.10
CA LEU A 53 -10.14 4.16 18.28
C LEU A 53 -10.50 2.82 18.92
N ARG A 54 -11.41 2.81 19.91
CA ARG A 54 -11.94 1.56 20.48
C ARG A 54 -12.70 0.73 19.45
N LYS A 55 -13.54 1.34 18.63
CA LYS A 55 -14.28 0.67 17.54
C LYS A 55 -13.37 0.12 16.44
N PHE A 56 -12.23 0.76 16.24
CA PHE A 56 -11.18 0.28 15.34
C PHE A 56 -10.31 -0.82 15.94
N GLY A 57 -10.41 -1.06 17.26
CA GLY A 57 -9.58 -2.03 17.98
C GLY A 57 -8.17 -1.52 18.28
N LEU A 58 -7.96 -0.19 18.24
CA LEU A 58 -6.67 0.47 18.43
C LEU A 58 -6.43 0.93 19.87
N LEU A 59 -7.51 1.12 20.64
CA LEU A 59 -7.48 1.54 22.04
C LEU A 59 -8.20 0.49 22.92
N ARG A 60 -7.51 -0.04 23.91
CA ARG A 60 -8.06 -0.98 24.88
C ARG A 60 -7.56 -0.67 26.28
N ASP A 61 -8.46 -0.64 27.26
CA ASP A 61 -8.16 -0.39 28.68
C ASP A 61 -7.29 0.90 28.89
N GLY A 62 -7.55 1.92 28.08
CA GLY A 62 -6.80 3.20 28.11
C GLY A 62 -5.46 3.20 27.37
N ASN A 63 -5.03 2.08 26.80
CA ASN A 63 -3.75 1.94 26.12
C ASN A 63 -3.93 1.73 24.62
N LEU A 64 -3.08 2.37 23.82
CA LEU A 64 -2.96 2.17 22.39
C LEU A 64 -2.08 0.96 22.08
N ASN A 65 -2.36 0.31 20.95
CA ASN A 65 -1.51 -0.74 20.41
C ASN A 65 -0.63 -0.23 19.25
N ASN A 66 0.33 -1.06 18.81
CA ASN A 66 1.24 -0.69 17.72
C ASN A 66 0.51 -0.42 16.38
N ALA A 67 -0.65 -1.04 16.14
CA ALA A 67 -1.45 -0.77 14.95
C ALA A 67 -1.91 0.70 14.89
N ALA A 68 -2.14 1.35 16.04
CA ALA A 68 -2.53 2.77 16.08
C ALA A 68 -1.41 3.67 15.52
N ALA A 69 -0.14 3.41 15.88
CA ALA A 69 0.99 4.16 15.35
C ALA A 69 1.15 3.93 13.84
N VAL A 70 1.08 2.68 13.38
CA VAL A 70 1.22 2.33 11.95
C VAL A 70 0.15 2.97 11.09
N LEU A 71 -1.08 3.12 11.60
CA LEU A 71 -2.22 3.66 10.87
C LEU A 71 -2.33 5.18 10.96
N PHE A 72 -1.96 5.78 12.09
CA PHE A 72 -2.28 7.18 12.38
C PHE A 72 -1.19 7.93 13.15
N GLY A 73 -0.01 7.34 13.36
CA GLY A 73 1.09 8.00 14.06
C GLY A 73 1.62 9.22 13.30
N VAL A 74 2.16 10.20 14.01
CA VAL A 74 2.81 11.40 13.45
C VAL A 74 4.33 11.36 13.58
N ASP A 75 4.88 10.54 14.49
CA ASP A 75 6.30 10.32 14.69
C ASP A 75 6.64 8.84 14.58
N PHE A 76 7.69 8.52 13.85
CA PHE A 76 8.11 7.16 13.54
C PHE A 76 9.50 6.81 14.07
N TYR A 77 10.06 7.60 14.99
CA TYR A 77 11.35 7.33 15.61
C TYR A 77 11.41 5.94 16.24
N ASP A 78 10.35 5.55 16.95
CA ASP A 78 10.22 4.22 17.58
C ASP A 78 9.69 3.13 16.64
N TYR A 79 9.35 3.50 15.41
CA TYR A 79 8.79 2.63 14.39
C TYR A 79 9.58 2.68 13.06
N PRO A 80 10.92 2.45 13.09
CA PRO A 80 11.76 2.58 11.90
C PRO A 80 11.39 1.62 10.76
N GLN A 81 10.58 0.60 11.04
CA GLN A 81 10.00 -0.28 10.03
C GLN A 81 8.84 0.37 9.24
N CYS A 82 8.27 1.49 9.69
CA CYS A 82 7.30 2.27 8.93
C CYS A 82 8.01 3.06 7.81
N LEU A 83 8.70 2.32 6.96
CA LEU A 83 9.61 2.79 5.93
C LEU A 83 9.26 2.16 4.58
N LEU A 84 9.20 3.01 3.55
CA LEU A 84 9.14 2.64 2.15
C LEU A 84 10.43 3.09 1.46
N ARG A 85 11.10 2.16 0.76
CA ARG A 85 12.26 2.45 -0.07
C ARG A 85 11.87 2.30 -1.53
N MET A 86 12.20 3.29 -2.33
CA MET A 86 11.82 3.36 -3.73
C MET A 86 13.04 3.64 -4.59
N ALA A 87 13.24 2.87 -5.65
CA ALA A 87 14.35 3.05 -6.55
C ALA A 87 13.92 2.88 -8.01
N ARG A 88 14.41 3.75 -8.88
CA ARG A 88 14.40 3.57 -10.34
C ARG A 88 15.81 3.25 -10.79
N PHE A 89 15.99 2.06 -11.35
CA PHE A 89 17.27 1.59 -11.87
C PHE A 89 17.33 1.79 -13.39
N LYS A 90 18.52 2.01 -13.90
CA LYS A 90 18.81 1.96 -15.33
C LYS A 90 19.06 0.52 -15.75
N GLY A 91 18.43 0.08 -16.84
CA GLY A 91 18.53 -1.31 -17.28
C GLY A 91 17.71 -2.25 -16.41
N THR A 92 18.21 -3.49 -16.28
CA THR A 92 17.50 -4.60 -15.63
C THR A 92 18.18 -5.09 -14.35
N THR A 93 19.25 -4.41 -13.90
CA THR A 93 20.03 -4.75 -12.70
C THR A 93 19.98 -3.61 -11.68
N LYS A 94 20.45 -3.86 -10.45
CA LYS A 94 20.51 -2.87 -9.35
C LYS A 94 21.84 -2.07 -9.36
N GLU A 95 22.53 -1.96 -10.46
CA GLU A 95 23.85 -1.36 -10.52
C GLU A 95 23.85 0.15 -10.57
N GLU A 96 22.92 0.76 -11.33
CA GLU A 96 22.89 2.21 -11.54
C GLU A 96 21.50 2.77 -11.17
N PHE A 97 21.47 3.72 -10.22
CA PHE A 97 20.25 4.42 -9.84
C PHE A 97 20.00 5.62 -10.77
N ILE A 98 18.77 5.71 -11.27
CA ILE A 98 18.25 6.95 -11.87
C ILE A 98 17.64 7.83 -10.77
N ASP A 99 16.95 7.20 -9.81
CA ASP A 99 16.34 7.87 -8.65
C ASP A 99 16.30 6.90 -7.46
N ASN A 100 16.48 7.43 -6.25
CA ASN A 100 16.43 6.67 -5.02
C ASN A 100 15.79 7.53 -3.92
N GLN A 101 14.65 7.12 -3.42
CA GLN A 101 13.86 7.83 -2.44
C GLN A 101 13.50 6.95 -1.24
N ARG A 102 13.26 7.60 -0.10
CA ARG A 102 12.73 6.99 1.11
C ARG A 102 11.55 7.82 1.60
N ALA A 103 10.54 7.14 2.11
CA ALA A 103 9.42 7.77 2.81
C ALA A 103 9.21 7.05 4.14
N GLU A 104 9.03 7.82 5.20
CA GLU A 104 8.65 7.34 6.53
C GLU A 104 7.25 7.89 6.83
N GLY A 105 6.42 7.12 7.50
CA GLY A 105 5.08 7.57 7.81
C GLY A 105 4.11 6.43 8.10
N ASP A 106 2.87 6.83 8.34
CA ASP A 106 1.74 5.92 8.42
C ASP A 106 1.46 5.23 7.07
N ILE A 107 0.57 4.24 7.07
CA ILE A 107 0.24 3.46 5.86
C ILE A 107 -0.29 4.35 4.73
N TYR A 108 -1.07 5.39 5.02
CA TYR A 108 -1.65 6.27 4.01
C TYR A 108 -0.56 7.12 3.35
N THR A 109 0.31 7.72 4.18
CA THR A 109 1.49 8.49 3.73
C THR A 109 2.42 7.63 2.86
N LEU A 110 2.70 6.38 3.29
CA LEU A 110 3.54 5.46 2.52
C LEU A 110 2.89 5.04 1.21
N LEU A 111 1.57 4.83 1.19
CA LEU A 111 0.84 4.51 -0.03
C LEU A 111 0.86 5.67 -1.03
N ASP A 112 0.64 6.90 -0.56
CA ASP A 112 0.67 8.09 -1.40
C ASP A 112 2.07 8.32 -1.99
N ALA A 113 3.13 8.14 -1.19
CA ALA A 113 4.51 8.21 -1.66
C ALA A 113 4.81 7.16 -2.74
N ALA A 114 4.32 5.92 -2.56
CA ALA A 114 4.45 4.86 -3.56
C ALA A 114 3.78 5.26 -4.88
N MET A 115 2.54 5.75 -4.81
CA MET A 115 1.78 6.14 -6.01
C MET A 115 2.41 7.33 -6.72
N ALA A 116 2.88 8.35 -5.97
CA ALA A 116 3.61 9.48 -6.53
C ALA A 116 4.89 9.03 -7.25
N PHE A 117 5.63 8.07 -6.69
CA PHE A 117 6.83 7.51 -7.30
C PHE A 117 6.52 6.76 -8.61
N PHE A 118 5.42 6.00 -8.68
CA PHE A 118 4.99 5.37 -9.93
C PHE A 118 4.61 6.40 -10.98
N PHE A 119 3.85 7.42 -10.64
CA PHE A 119 3.51 8.48 -11.60
C PHE A 119 4.72 9.25 -12.12
N LYS A 120 5.77 9.37 -11.32
CA LYS A 120 7.03 10.02 -11.73
C LYS A 120 7.82 9.17 -12.72
N HIS A 121 7.82 7.85 -12.58
CA HIS A 121 8.77 6.96 -13.26
C HIS A 121 8.17 5.99 -14.27
N LEU A 122 6.84 5.81 -14.26
CA LEU A 122 6.17 4.98 -15.24
C LEU A 122 5.63 5.83 -16.40
N SER A 123 5.78 5.31 -17.61
CA SER A 123 5.26 5.98 -18.80
C SER A 123 3.73 6.06 -18.76
N LEU A 124 3.18 7.18 -19.21
CA LEU A 124 1.76 7.36 -19.46
C LEU A 124 1.47 7.03 -20.92
N SER A 125 0.60 6.07 -21.17
CA SER A 125 0.01 5.82 -22.49
C SER A 125 -1.35 6.49 -22.58
N GLY A 126 -1.57 7.32 -23.61
CA GLY A 126 -2.88 7.92 -23.86
C GLY A 126 -3.65 7.10 -24.89
N LYS A 127 -4.85 6.62 -24.53
CA LYS A 127 -5.84 6.10 -25.48
C LYS A 127 -6.90 7.17 -25.72
N ILE A 128 -7.20 7.46 -26.98
CA ILE A 128 -8.31 8.33 -27.34
C ILE A 128 -9.58 7.47 -27.38
N ASN A 129 -10.51 7.74 -26.48
CA ASN A 129 -11.81 7.08 -26.42
C ASN A 129 -12.89 8.15 -26.71
N GLY A 130 -13.32 8.23 -27.97
CA GLY A 130 -14.23 9.27 -28.44
C GLY A 130 -13.58 10.67 -28.36
N LEU A 131 -14.16 11.57 -27.55
CA LEU A 131 -13.67 12.94 -27.34
C LEU A 131 -12.70 13.07 -26.17
N TYR A 132 -12.48 12.00 -25.41
CA TYR A 132 -11.67 12.00 -24.20
C TYR A 132 -10.35 11.24 -24.41
N ARG A 133 -9.27 11.80 -23.89
CA ARG A 133 -7.99 11.12 -23.77
C ARG A 133 -7.91 10.52 -22.38
N GLU A 134 -7.90 9.19 -22.31
CA GLU A 134 -7.62 8.46 -21.07
C GLU A 134 -6.12 8.19 -20.99
N GLU A 135 -5.50 8.64 -19.90
CA GLU A 135 -4.10 8.38 -19.63
C GLU A 135 -3.97 7.22 -18.64
N GLU A 136 -3.19 6.23 -18.99
CA GLU A 136 -2.95 5.05 -18.18
C GLU A 136 -1.45 4.80 -18.02
N LEU A 137 -1.02 4.47 -16.80
CA LEU A 137 0.36 4.06 -16.53
C LEU A 137 0.70 2.78 -17.29
N SER A 138 1.98 2.60 -17.64
CA SER A 138 2.49 1.38 -18.31
C SER A 138 2.19 0.10 -17.54
N ILE A 139 1.92 0.20 -16.23
CA ILE A 139 1.28 -0.83 -15.40
C ILE A 139 0.05 -0.17 -14.77
N PRO A 140 -1.14 -0.81 -14.81
CA PRO A 140 -2.39 -0.21 -14.33
C PRO A 140 -2.29 0.29 -12.88
N TYR A 141 -2.74 1.53 -12.67
CA TYR A 141 -2.77 2.18 -11.36
C TYR A 141 -3.41 1.31 -10.28
N LYS A 142 -4.57 0.68 -10.61
CA LYS A 142 -5.30 -0.16 -9.64
C LYS A 142 -4.50 -1.38 -9.23
N ALA A 143 -3.76 -2.01 -10.16
CA ALA A 143 -2.92 -3.16 -9.85
C ALA A 143 -1.74 -2.78 -8.94
N LEU A 144 -1.07 -1.66 -9.21
CA LEU A 144 0.04 -1.16 -8.39
C LEU A 144 -0.45 -0.77 -6.99
N ARG A 145 -1.56 -0.02 -6.91
CA ARG A 145 -2.14 0.41 -5.64
C ARG A 145 -2.53 -0.80 -4.78
N GLU A 146 -3.20 -1.79 -5.36
CA GLU A 146 -3.58 -3.00 -4.65
C GLU A 146 -2.37 -3.77 -4.13
N CYS A 147 -1.32 -3.89 -4.95
CA CYS A 147 -0.08 -4.53 -4.54
C CYS A 147 0.59 -3.80 -3.38
N CYS A 148 0.67 -2.45 -3.44
CA CYS A 148 1.28 -1.65 -2.37
C CYS A 148 0.51 -1.78 -1.07
N ILE A 149 -0.83 -1.66 -1.08
CA ILE A 149 -1.61 -1.76 0.15
C ILE A 149 -1.54 -3.17 0.74
N ASN A 150 -1.53 -4.22 -0.08
CA ASN A 150 -1.33 -5.58 0.38
C ASN A 150 0.07 -5.74 1.01
N SER A 151 1.11 -5.20 0.38
CA SER A 151 2.48 -5.24 0.92
C SER A 151 2.62 -4.51 2.25
N LEU A 152 1.95 -3.37 2.43
CA LEU A 152 1.93 -2.61 3.68
C LEU A 152 1.07 -3.30 4.75
N CYS A 153 -0.08 -3.89 4.36
CA CYS A 153 -0.99 -4.56 5.29
C CYS A 153 -0.46 -5.91 5.79
N HIS A 154 0.11 -6.73 4.88
CA HIS A 154 0.46 -8.13 5.16
C HIS A 154 1.93 -8.35 5.52
N ARG A 155 2.74 -7.31 5.64
CA ARG A 155 4.15 -7.44 6.01
C ARG A 155 4.33 -7.84 7.48
N SER A 156 5.51 -8.38 7.80
CA SER A 156 5.96 -8.53 9.17
C SER A 156 6.49 -7.19 9.71
N TYR A 157 5.90 -6.72 10.81
CA TYR A 157 6.34 -5.51 11.53
C TYR A 157 7.27 -5.82 12.71
N HIS A 158 7.63 -7.09 12.95
CA HIS A 158 8.46 -7.49 14.09
C HIS A 158 9.91 -7.00 14.02
N HIS A 159 10.44 -6.77 12.83
CA HIS A 159 11.84 -6.42 12.64
C HIS A 159 11.99 -4.93 12.33
N PRO A 160 12.66 -4.15 13.22
CA PRO A 160 12.86 -2.71 13.01
C PRO A 160 13.60 -2.36 11.70
N GLY A 161 14.49 -3.23 11.24
CA GLY A 161 15.22 -3.06 9.98
C GLY A 161 14.44 -3.41 8.71
N SER A 162 13.17 -3.82 8.84
CA SER A 162 12.34 -4.20 7.69
C SER A 162 11.70 -2.98 7.01
N SER A 163 11.40 -3.10 5.72
CA SER A 163 10.71 -2.06 4.95
C SER A 163 9.91 -2.69 3.82
N VAL A 164 8.98 -1.94 3.24
CA VAL A 164 8.50 -2.22 1.89
C VAL A 164 9.47 -1.59 0.91
N SER A 165 9.75 -2.24 -0.20
CA SER A 165 10.60 -1.69 -1.25
C SER A 165 9.94 -1.79 -2.62
N ILE A 166 10.11 -0.73 -3.42
CA ILE A 166 9.68 -0.62 -4.81
C ILE A 166 10.94 -0.46 -5.66
N ALA A 167 11.13 -1.34 -6.63
CA ALA A 167 12.20 -1.27 -7.59
C ALA A 167 11.63 -1.24 -9.01
N ILE A 168 11.86 -0.15 -9.73
CA ILE A 168 11.44 0.02 -11.12
C ILE A 168 12.67 -0.18 -12.02
N TYR A 169 12.58 -1.12 -12.95
CA TYR A 169 13.59 -1.43 -13.97
C TYR A 169 13.04 -1.06 -15.36
N ASP A 170 13.86 -1.24 -16.39
CA ASP A 170 13.41 -0.98 -17.77
C ASP A 170 12.45 -2.06 -18.29
N ASP A 171 12.46 -3.27 -17.67
CA ASP A 171 11.65 -4.41 -18.09
C ASP A 171 10.54 -4.79 -17.11
N ARG A 172 10.55 -4.27 -15.87
CA ARG A 172 9.62 -4.67 -14.81
C ARG A 172 9.54 -3.70 -13.63
N VAL A 173 8.54 -3.90 -12.80
CA VAL A 173 8.44 -3.34 -11.45
C VAL A 173 8.41 -4.48 -10.44
N GLU A 174 9.20 -4.36 -9.37
CA GLU A 174 9.21 -5.27 -8.23
C GLU A 174 8.74 -4.54 -6.98
N ILE A 175 7.76 -5.13 -6.27
CA ILE A 175 7.29 -4.64 -4.97
C ILE A 175 7.55 -5.75 -3.96
N THR A 176 8.37 -5.46 -2.95
CA THR A 176 8.84 -6.47 -1.98
C THR A 176 8.54 -6.02 -0.57
N ASN A 177 8.01 -6.92 0.24
CA ASN A 177 7.83 -6.74 1.68
C ASN A 177 8.41 -7.92 2.46
N THR A 178 8.78 -7.67 3.73
CA THR A 178 9.13 -8.73 4.69
C THR A 178 7.87 -9.50 5.09
N GLY A 179 7.98 -10.82 5.13
CA GLY A 179 6.90 -11.71 5.50
C GLY A 179 6.90 -12.98 4.64
N THR A 180 5.90 -13.81 4.89
CA THR A 180 5.67 -15.05 4.15
C THR A 180 4.19 -15.19 3.84
N PHE A 181 3.86 -15.98 2.84
CA PHE A 181 2.48 -16.43 2.67
C PHE A 181 2.09 -17.39 3.80
N PRO A 182 0.80 -17.46 4.16
CA PRO A 182 0.32 -18.49 5.09
C PRO A 182 0.72 -19.89 4.60
N ALA A 183 1.10 -20.77 5.54
CA ALA A 183 1.58 -22.13 5.20
C ALA A 183 0.55 -22.97 4.42
N ASP A 184 -0.74 -22.68 4.60
CA ASP A 184 -1.86 -23.31 3.89
C ASP A 184 -2.23 -22.63 2.56
N LEU A 185 -1.53 -21.55 2.19
CA LEU A 185 -1.72 -20.80 0.95
C LEU A 185 -0.41 -20.71 0.16
N PRO A 186 0.04 -21.77 -0.49
CA PRO A 186 1.24 -21.73 -1.34
C PRO A 186 1.03 -20.83 -2.57
N VAL A 187 2.13 -20.34 -3.14
CA VAL A 187 2.11 -19.38 -4.27
C VAL A 187 1.24 -19.84 -5.43
N GLU A 188 1.23 -21.15 -5.72
CA GLU A 188 0.46 -21.76 -6.81
C GLU A 188 -1.07 -21.63 -6.62
N ARG A 189 -1.50 -21.48 -5.36
CA ARG A 189 -2.92 -21.35 -5.01
C ARG A 189 -3.38 -19.89 -4.86
N LEU A 190 -2.48 -18.91 -4.90
CA LEU A 190 -2.81 -17.50 -4.76
C LEU A 190 -3.79 -16.99 -5.84
N MET A 191 -3.75 -17.60 -7.03
CA MET A 191 -4.63 -17.25 -8.16
C MET A 191 -6.01 -17.91 -8.07
N GLN A 192 -6.20 -18.84 -7.14
CA GLN A 192 -7.48 -19.50 -6.91
C GLN A 192 -8.28 -18.73 -5.86
N GLU A 193 -9.58 -18.97 -5.82
CA GLU A 193 -10.43 -18.42 -4.76
C GLU A 193 -9.98 -18.92 -3.38
N HIS A 194 -9.70 -18.01 -2.46
CA HIS A 194 -9.26 -18.30 -1.10
C HIS A 194 -9.73 -17.23 -0.13
N ASP A 195 -9.91 -17.63 1.13
CA ASP A 195 -10.21 -16.70 2.20
C ASP A 195 -8.98 -15.84 2.53
N SER A 196 -9.21 -14.56 2.79
CA SER A 196 -8.16 -13.65 3.26
C SER A 196 -7.81 -13.97 4.71
N LYS A 197 -6.53 -14.29 4.95
CA LYS A 197 -5.96 -14.46 6.30
C LYS A 197 -4.89 -13.40 6.55
N PRO A 198 -5.28 -12.17 6.94
CA PRO A 198 -4.33 -11.09 7.11
C PRO A 198 -3.36 -11.40 8.25
N GLN A 199 -2.07 -11.12 8.01
CA GLN A 199 -1.02 -11.24 9.03
C GLN A 199 -1.21 -10.20 10.13
N ASN A 200 -1.76 -9.03 9.79
CA ASN A 200 -2.09 -7.92 10.69
C ASN A 200 -3.61 -7.66 10.65
N PRO A 201 -4.44 -8.46 11.34
CA PRO A 201 -5.90 -8.37 11.23
C PRO A 201 -6.50 -7.06 11.77
N ILE A 202 -5.85 -6.38 12.73
CA ILE A 202 -6.32 -5.08 13.24
C ILE A 202 -6.12 -4.01 12.18
N ILE A 203 -4.91 -3.94 11.59
CA ILE A 203 -4.59 -3.03 10.49
C ILE A 203 -5.53 -3.30 9.31
N ALA A 204 -5.66 -4.56 8.89
CA ALA A 204 -6.55 -4.96 7.80
C ALA A 204 -8.01 -4.54 8.04
N ASN A 205 -8.52 -4.69 9.26
CA ASN A 205 -9.89 -4.30 9.62
C ASN A 205 -10.11 -2.79 9.48
N VAL A 206 -9.14 -1.95 9.90
CA VAL A 206 -9.25 -0.49 9.76
C VAL A 206 -9.18 -0.09 8.29
N LEU A 207 -8.23 -0.63 7.52
CA LEU A 207 -8.10 -0.38 6.09
C LEU A 207 -9.34 -0.85 5.31
N TYR A 208 -9.95 -1.95 5.71
CA TYR A 208 -11.24 -2.40 5.17
C TYR A 208 -12.34 -1.39 5.48
N LYS A 209 -12.49 -0.98 6.75
CA LYS A 209 -13.52 -0.02 7.17
C LYS A 209 -13.39 1.32 6.45
N SER A 210 -12.16 1.78 6.19
CA SER A 210 -11.87 3.01 5.46
C SER A 210 -11.85 2.85 3.94
N LYS A 211 -12.26 1.70 3.38
CA LYS A 211 -12.31 1.43 1.93
C LYS A 211 -10.94 1.46 1.22
N ILE A 212 -9.86 1.38 1.95
CA ILE A 212 -8.51 1.32 1.39
C ILE A 212 -8.20 -0.11 0.90
N LEU A 213 -8.62 -1.11 1.69
CA LEU A 213 -8.45 -2.54 1.39
C LEU A 213 -9.79 -3.16 0.99
N GLU A 214 -9.78 -3.99 -0.05
CA GLU A 214 -10.94 -4.82 -0.40
C GLU A 214 -10.98 -6.08 0.48
N SER A 215 -12.17 -6.64 0.66
CA SER A 215 -12.37 -7.89 1.42
C SER A 215 -12.42 -9.11 0.50
N TRP A 216 -12.44 -10.30 1.10
CA TRP A 216 -12.71 -11.57 0.42
C TRP A 216 -11.60 -12.07 -0.51
N GLY A 217 -10.33 -11.72 -0.27
CA GLY A 217 -9.22 -12.24 -1.09
C GLY A 217 -9.23 -11.75 -2.55
N ARG A 218 -10.02 -10.72 -2.90
CA ARG A 218 -10.16 -10.22 -4.27
C ARG A 218 -8.95 -9.42 -4.76
N GLY A 219 -8.05 -9.00 -3.89
CA GLY A 219 -6.94 -8.13 -4.24
C GLY A 219 -6.04 -8.71 -5.33
N ILE A 220 -5.69 -9.99 -5.20
CA ILE A 220 -4.88 -10.68 -6.23
C ILE A 220 -5.63 -10.77 -7.55
N GLY A 221 -6.93 -11.12 -7.52
CA GLY A 221 -7.78 -11.13 -8.70
C GLY A 221 -7.81 -9.76 -9.39
N THR A 222 -7.95 -8.68 -8.63
CA THR A 222 -7.92 -7.30 -9.16
C THR A 222 -6.60 -7.01 -9.89
N MET A 223 -5.45 -7.38 -9.30
CA MET A 223 -4.15 -7.19 -9.95
C MET A 223 -4.04 -7.95 -11.27
N VAL A 224 -4.49 -9.20 -11.29
CA VAL A 224 -4.49 -10.07 -12.47
C VAL A 224 -5.41 -9.52 -13.58
N ASP A 225 -6.64 -9.16 -13.22
CA ASP A 225 -7.65 -8.69 -14.18
C ASP A 225 -7.25 -7.34 -14.79
N GLU A 226 -6.70 -6.43 -14.00
CA GLU A 226 -6.21 -5.14 -14.50
C GLU A 226 -5.02 -5.33 -15.46
N CYS A 227 -4.08 -6.23 -15.17
CA CYS A 227 -2.99 -6.53 -16.10
C CYS A 227 -3.51 -7.17 -17.39
N LYS A 228 -4.41 -8.14 -17.31
CA LYS A 228 -5.04 -8.77 -18.49
C LYS A 228 -5.81 -7.75 -19.33
N ARG A 229 -6.54 -6.81 -18.71
CA ARG A 229 -7.33 -5.78 -19.39
C ARG A 229 -6.48 -4.94 -20.35
N VAL A 230 -5.23 -4.68 -19.99
CA VAL A 230 -4.28 -3.89 -20.82
C VAL A 230 -3.32 -4.76 -21.63
N GLY A 231 -3.47 -6.09 -21.59
CA GLY A 231 -2.64 -7.04 -22.34
C GLY A 231 -1.25 -7.27 -21.72
N LEU A 232 -1.05 -6.95 -20.43
CA LEU A 232 0.19 -7.25 -19.73
C LEU A 232 0.22 -8.71 -19.25
N PRO A 233 1.43 -9.26 -19.03
CA PRO A 233 1.58 -10.53 -18.35
C PRO A 233 0.96 -10.50 -16.95
N VAL A 234 0.47 -11.64 -16.50
CA VAL A 234 -0.02 -11.82 -15.11
C VAL A 234 1.14 -11.57 -14.14
N PRO A 235 0.92 -10.85 -13.03
CA PRO A 235 1.96 -10.63 -12.04
C PRO A 235 2.53 -11.94 -11.48
N GLU A 236 3.85 -12.00 -11.33
CA GLU A 236 4.55 -13.12 -10.71
C GLU A 236 4.65 -12.89 -9.20
N PHE A 237 4.35 -13.92 -8.41
CA PHE A 237 4.52 -13.90 -6.95
C PHE A 237 5.71 -14.78 -6.58
N LYS A 238 6.64 -14.25 -5.79
CA LYS A 238 7.86 -14.95 -5.35
C LYS A 238 8.01 -14.86 -3.85
N THR A 239 8.56 -15.88 -3.24
CA THR A 239 8.97 -15.86 -1.83
C THR A 239 10.25 -16.67 -1.65
N ASP A 240 11.10 -16.22 -0.73
CA ASP A 240 12.28 -16.93 -0.26
C ASP A 240 12.14 -17.39 1.20
N GLY A 241 10.91 -17.29 1.76
CA GLY A 241 10.61 -17.61 3.15
C GLY A 241 10.78 -16.44 4.11
N ASN A 242 11.40 -15.33 3.70
CA ASN A 242 11.56 -14.10 4.49
C ASN A 242 10.92 -12.88 3.82
N PHE A 243 10.86 -12.90 2.51
CA PHE A 243 10.31 -11.82 1.70
C PHE A 243 9.26 -12.34 0.73
N VAL A 244 8.28 -11.50 0.47
CA VAL A 244 7.31 -11.68 -0.61
C VAL A 244 7.58 -10.59 -1.64
N THR A 245 7.74 -10.99 -2.90
CA THR A 245 7.97 -10.09 -4.04
C THR A 245 6.90 -10.31 -5.09
N VAL A 246 6.25 -9.23 -5.50
CA VAL A 246 5.35 -9.21 -6.66
C VAL A 246 6.06 -8.53 -7.80
N VAL A 247 6.10 -9.19 -8.97
CA VAL A 247 6.78 -8.70 -10.18
C VAL A 247 5.75 -8.43 -11.27
N PHE A 248 5.69 -7.18 -11.71
CA PHE A 248 4.92 -6.75 -12.88
C PHE A 248 5.88 -6.56 -14.05
N ARG A 249 5.66 -7.31 -15.14
CA ARG A 249 6.50 -7.19 -16.35
C ARG A 249 5.83 -6.31 -17.39
N TYR A 250 6.65 -5.54 -18.11
CA TYR A 250 6.20 -4.83 -19.31
C TYR A 250 6.03 -5.81 -20.48
N ASN A 251 5.16 -5.47 -21.42
CA ASN A 251 5.11 -6.23 -22.68
C ASN A 251 6.34 -5.92 -23.52
N CYS A 252 7.18 -6.92 -23.73
CA CYS A 252 8.33 -6.84 -24.62
C CYS A 252 7.95 -6.83 -26.11
N ASN A 253 6.67 -7.00 -26.45
CA ASN A 253 6.18 -7.04 -27.83
C ASN A 253 5.70 -5.63 -28.25
N GLY A 254 6.63 -4.79 -28.77
CA GLY A 254 6.29 -3.72 -29.70
C GLY A 254 6.09 -2.31 -29.14
N VAL A 255 6.50 -1.98 -27.93
CA VAL A 255 6.67 -0.58 -27.55
C VAL A 255 8.17 -0.29 -27.51
N ASN A 256 8.66 0.39 -28.55
CA ASN A 256 9.94 1.10 -28.50
C ASN A 256 9.91 2.00 -27.26
N LEU A 257 10.63 1.61 -26.21
CA LEU A 257 11.00 2.49 -25.12
C LEU A 257 11.97 3.54 -25.72
N GLN A 258 11.41 4.51 -26.41
CA GLN A 258 12.14 5.77 -26.61
C GLN A 258 12.25 6.40 -25.22
N LEU A 259 13.41 6.17 -24.61
CA LEU A 259 13.89 6.94 -23.48
C LEU A 259 13.66 8.41 -23.78
N VAL A 260 12.67 9.00 -23.16
CA VAL A 260 12.53 10.44 -23.12
C VAL A 260 13.65 10.91 -22.19
N ASN A 261 14.82 11.15 -22.77
CA ASN A 261 15.82 12.06 -22.23
C ASN A 261 15.25 13.47 -22.36
N SER A 262 14.32 13.83 -21.50
CA SER A 262 13.92 15.22 -21.30
C SER A 262 14.32 15.62 -19.89
N ASN A 263 15.28 16.55 -19.83
CA ASN A 263 15.63 17.29 -18.63
C ASN A 263 14.36 17.74 -17.91
N PRO A 264 14.28 17.63 -16.59
CA PRO A 264 13.15 18.13 -15.83
C PRO A 264 13.26 19.66 -15.73
N THR A 265 12.66 20.35 -16.67
CA THR A 265 12.34 21.78 -16.52
C THR A 265 10.85 21.87 -16.19
N SER A 266 10.58 22.41 -15.04
CA SER A 266 9.31 22.75 -14.43
C SER A 266 8.77 21.75 -13.39
N THR A 267 8.80 22.24 -12.16
CA THR A 267 8.07 21.74 -11.00
C THR A 267 6.56 21.78 -11.32
N GLN A 268 6.02 20.68 -11.82
CA GLN A 268 4.58 20.50 -11.79
C GLN A 268 4.20 20.04 -10.38
N GLN A 269 3.51 20.90 -9.66
CA GLN A 269 2.81 20.55 -8.43
C GLN A 269 1.88 19.38 -8.76
N VAL A 270 2.14 18.25 -8.10
CA VAL A 270 1.22 17.11 -8.10
C VAL A 270 -0.12 17.62 -7.58
N PRO A 271 -1.22 17.49 -8.32
CA PRO A 271 -2.51 17.92 -7.80
C PRO A 271 -2.86 17.10 -6.57
N ASN A 272 -3.12 17.77 -5.46
CA ASN A 272 -3.59 17.21 -4.19
C ASN A 272 -5.05 16.70 -4.33
N LYS A 273 -5.32 15.92 -5.39
CA LYS A 273 -6.66 15.56 -5.85
C LYS A 273 -7.19 14.23 -5.32
N TYR A 274 -6.35 13.47 -4.62
CA TYR A 274 -6.78 12.13 -4.19
C TYR A 274 -7.45 12.11 -2.82
N TRP A 275 -7.41 13.23 -2.08
CA TRP A 275 -8.14 13.38 -0.81
C TRP A 275 -9.30 14.39 -0.88
N ASN A 276 -9.48 15.10 -2.00
CA ASN A 276 -10.66 15.91 -2.25
C ASN A 276 -11.64 15.16 -3.16
N LEU A 277 -12.27 14.13 -2.62
CA LEU A 277 -13.48 13.51 -3.17
C LEU A 277 -14.71 14.34 -2.78
N SER A 278 -14.74 15.60 -3.18
CA SER A 278 -15.97 16.38 -3.19
C SER A 278 -16.36 16.73 -4.62
N GLU A 279 -16.57 15.73 -5.47
CA GLU A 279 -17.35 15.90 -6.72
C GLU A 279 -17.23 14.59 -7.53
N TYR A 280 -18.17 13.67 -7.29
CA TYR A 280 -18.96 12.86 -8.25
C TYR A 280 -19.81 11.87 -7.45
#